data_ee4a330cecc316329b87d12c3cc74715
#
_entry.id   ee4a330cecc316329b87d12c3cc74715
#
_cell.length_a   1.000
_cell.length_b   1.000
_cell.length_c   1.000
_cell.angle_alpha   90.00
_cell.angle_beta   90.00
_cell.angle_gamma   90.00
#
_symmetry.space_group_name_H-M   'P 1'
#
loop_
_entity.id
_entity.type
_entity.pdbx_description
1 polymer ?
#
loop_
_entity_poly.entity_id
_entity_poly.type
_entity_poly.pdbx_seq_one_letter_code
_entity_poly.pdbx_strand_id
1 'polypeptide(L)'
;APDSAWGQRMHSAFNTQWSALGGDITAMTTLTSELSDNETIANSLATLQSESRIKEIEKAFEAPVDSQARRRTDLDSVVLLSPTPQMAREIRPLLRFHYAGKLPVYAPSTIYQNGSGIANRDLNGIQFVLPASALATDSSRSQPLHALGLDAAALIDHFDQARETTGTLLFGETGDLSVDTMGNVHRRLKPAVIARGKARAVL
;
A
#
# COMPACT_ATOMS: atom_id res chain seq x y z
N ALA A 1 2.11 -3.02 9.49
CA ALA A 1 3.10 -1.93 9.61
C ALA A 1 4.29 -2.40 10.47
N PRO A 2 5.51 -1.87 10.30
CA PRO A 2 6.63 -2.16 11.19
C PRO A 2 6.42 -1.48 12.55
N ASP A 3 7.01 -2.05 13.60
CA ASP A 3 7.07 -1.42 14.93
C ASP A 3 8.16 -0.34 14.95
N SER A 4 7.79 0.82 14.47
CA SER A 4 8.68 1.99 14.36
C SER A 4 7.86 3.29 14.40
N ALA A 5 8.52 4.40 14.69
CA ALA A 5 7.90 5.72 14.65
C ALA A 5 7.31 6.06 13.26
N TRP A 6 7.91 5.55 12.18
CA TRP A 6 7.38 5.68 10.84
C TRP A 6 6.09 4.86 10.68
N GLY A 7 6.10 3.58 11.11
CA GLY A 7 4.93 2.71 11.03
C GLY A 7 3.74 3.24 11.81
N GLN A 8 3.97 3.75 13.00
CA GLN A 8 2.94 4.36 13.84
C GLN A 8 2.31 5.61 13.18
N ARG A 9 3.14 6.51 12.62
CA ARG A 9 2.64 7.69 11.90
C ARG A 9 1.83 7.32 10.66
N MET A 10 2.34 6.39 9.85
CA MET A 10 1.65 5.93 8.64
C MET A 10 0.32 5.25 8.96
N HIS A 11 0.31 4.41 10.01
CA HIS A 11 -0.90 3.77 10.47
C HIS A 11 -1.92 4.80 10.97
N SER A 12 -1.52 5.74 11.81
CA SER A 12 -2.41 6.80 12.33
C SER A 12 -3.00 7.63 11.19
N ALA A 13 -2.18 8.07 10.22
CA ALA A 13 -2.64 8.84 9.07
C ALA A 13 -3.61 8.03 8.20
N PHE A 14 -3.30 6.75 7.94
CA PHE A 14 -4.18 5.87 7.19
C PHE A 14 -5.51 5.66 7.91
N ASN A 15 -5.48 5.32 9.19
CA ASN A 15 -6.69 5.09 9.99
C ASN A 15 -7.60 6.32 10.01
N THR A 16 -7.04 7.50 10.25
CA THR A 16 -7.80 8.76 10.26
C THR A 16 -8.51 9.00 8.93
N GLN A 17 -7.79 8.87 7.82
CA GLN A 17 -8.34 9.12 6.49
C GLN A 17 -9.33 8.02 6.07
N TRP A 18 -9.03 6.76 6.36
CA TRP A 18 -9.87 5.62 6.00
C TRP A 18 -11.21 5.67 6.74
N SER A 19 -11.19 5.93 8.05
CA SER A 19 -12.40 6.08 8.86
C SER A 19 -13.23 7.29 8.43
N ALA A 20 -12.60 8.42 8.07
CA ALA A 20 -13.30 9.60 7.57
C ALA A 20 -14.04 9.34 6.23
N LEU A 21 -13.55 8.37 5.44
CA LEU A 21 -14.18 7.91 4.19
C LEU A 21 -15.22 6.79 4.41
N GLY A 22 -15.49 6.40 5.67
CA GLY A 22 -16.44 5.34 6.01
C GLY A 22 -15.87 3.93 5.89
N GLY A 23 -14.56 3.78 5.79
CA GLY A 23 -13.89 2.48 5.79
C GLY A 23 -13.74 1.91 7.21
N ASP A 24 -13.72 0.58 7.32
CA ASP A 24 -13.47 -0.14 8.56
C ASP A 24 -12.14 -0.89 8.51
N ILE A 25 -11.43 -0.92 9.65
CA ILE A 25 -10.19 -1.69 9.83
C ILE A 25 -10.47 -2.87 10.74
N THR A 26 -10.76 -4.00 10.15
CA THR A 26 -11.10 -5.25 10.85
C THR A 26 -9.93 -5.88 11.60
N ALA A 27 -8.70 -5.67 11.13
CA ALA A 27 -7.49 -6.16 11.79
C ALA A 27 -6.30 -5.24 11.51
N MET A 28 -5.54 -4.98 12.54
CA MET A 28 -4.26 -4.28 12.44
C MET A 28 -3.14 -5.17 12.97
N THR A 29 -2.04 -5.20 12.26
CA THR A 29 -0.88 -6.02 12.61
C THR A 29 0.39 -5.19 12.59
N THR A 30 1.10 -5.25 13.70
CA THR A 30 2.43 -4.65 13.84
C THR A 30 3.47 -5.77 13.74
N LEU A 31 4.44 -5.60 12.84
CA LEU A 31 5.57 -6.51 12.68
C LEU A 31 6.61 -6.13 13.71
N THR A 32 6.84 -7.01 14.67
CA THR A 32 7.79 -6.84 15.78
C THR A 32 8.93 -7.83 15.64
N SER A 33 10.02 -7.61 16.39
CA SER A 33 11.12 -8.58 16.45
C SER A 33 10.80 -9.79 17.35
N GLU A 34 9.68 -9.78 18.07
CA GLU A 34 9.32 -10.82 19.04
C GLU A 34 8.71 -12.07 18.38
N LEU A 35 7.95 -11.86 17.29
CA LEU A 35 7.36 -12.93 16.50
C LEU A 35 7.96 -12.93 15.10
N SER A 36 8.06 -14.12 14.50
CA SER A 36 8.40 -14.19 13.08
C SER A 36 7.30 -13.52 12.24
N ASP A 37 7.68 -12.91 11.12
CA ASP A 37 6.73 -12.31 10.19
C ASP A 37 5.68 -13.33 9.73
N ASN A 38 6.07 -14.60 9.59
CA ASN A 38 5.17 -15.68 9.23
C ASN A 38 4.07 -15.90 10.28
N GLU A 39 4.41 -15.98 11.57
CA GLU A 39 3.43 -16.14 12.66
C GLU A 39 2.54 -14.90 12.79
N THR A 40 3.13 -13.73 12.65
CA THR A 40 2.42 -12.45 12.72
C THR A 40 1.36 -12.34 11.63
N ILE A 41 1.69 -12.73 10.39
CA ILE A 41 0.74 -12.75 9.27
C ILE A 41 -0.29 -13.86 9.43
N ALA A 42 0.11 -15.06 9.88
CA ALA A 42 -0.80 -16.16 10.14
C ALA A 42 -1.87 -15.81 11.19
N ASN A 43 -1.46 -15.13 12.26
CA ASN A 43 -2.37 -14.66 13.32
C ASN A 43 -3.34 -13.59 12.77
N SER A 44 -2.84 -12.60 12.01
CA SER A 44 -3.69 -11.53 11.45
C SER A 44 -4.74 -12.05 10.46
N LEU A 45 -4.41 -13.11 9.73
CA LEU A 45 -5.30 -13.78 8.77
C LEU A 45 -6.13 -14.90 9.42
N ALA A 46 -5.96 -15.16 10.71
CA ALA A 46 -6.62 -16.23 11.46
C ALA A 46 -6.39 -17.65 10.89
N THR A 47 -5.28 -17.88 10.18
CA THR A 47 -4.97 -19.21 9.61
C THR A 47 -4.57 -20.20 10.69
N LEU A 48 -3.79 -19.79 11.71
CA LEU A 48 -3.46 -20.65 12.85
C LEU A 48 -4.70 -21.07 13.66
N GLN A 49 -5.66 -20.17 13.82
CA GLN A 49 -6.93 -20.49 14.47
C GLN A 49 -7.77 -21.48 13.64
N SER A 50 -7.72 -21.37 12.31
CA SER A 50 -8.36 -22.35 11.43
C SER A 50 -7.71 -23.72 11.53
N GLU A 51 -6.39 -23.80 11.59
CA GLU A 51 -5.63 -25.04 11.81
C GLU A 51 -5.94 -25.68 13.17
N SER A 52 -5.98 -24.88 14.24
CA SER A 52 -6.34 -25.36 15.57
C SER A 52 -7.74 -25.96 15.60
N ARG A 53 -8.72 -25.31 14.98
CA ARG A 53 -10.09 -25.82 14.87
C ARG A 53 -10.17 -27.15 14.12
N ILE A 54 -9.37 -27.31 13.05
CA ILE A 54 -9.30 -28.58 12.32
C ILE A 54 -8.81 -29.71 13.26
N LYS A 55 -7.72 -29.47 13.97
CA LYS A 55 -7.16 -30.45 14.94
C LYS A 55 -8.13 -30.81 16.07
N GLU A 56 -8.89 -29.82 16.56
CA GLU A 56 -9.93 -30.06 17.58
C GLU A 56 -11.06 -30.95 17.04
N ILE A 57 -11.49 -30.73 15.80
CA ILE A 57 -12.50 -31.52 15.11
C ILE A 57 -11.98 -32.94 14.90
N GLU A 58 -10.77 -33.13 14.38
CA GLU A 58 -10.14 -34.44 14.19
C GLU A 58 -10.07 -35.22 15.50
N LYS A 59 -9.69 -34.53 16.58
CA LYS A 59 -9.67 -35.12 17.93
C LYS A 59 -11.06 -35.53 18.42
N ALA A 60 -12.07 -34.71 18.16
CA ALA A 60 -13.45 -34.99 18.59
C ALA A 60 -14.07 -36.17 17.82
N PHE A 61 -13.73 -36.33 16.56
CA PHE A 61 -14.20 -37.44 15.71
C PHE A 61 -13.32 -38.67 15.76
N GLU A 62 -12.17 -38.62 16.42
CA GLU A 62 -11.14 -39.67 16.46
C GLU A 62 -10.74 -40.18 15.05
N ALA A 63 -10.86 -39.32 14.06
CA ALA A 63 -10.61 -39.63 12.65
C ALA A 63 -10.03 -38.40 11.91
N PRO A 64 -9.19 -38.61 10.89
CA PRO A 64 -8.73 -37.55 10.03
C PRO A 64 -9.90 -36.93 9.26
N VAL A 65 -9.94 -35.60 9.16
CA VAL A 65 -10.95 -34.85 8.43
C VAL A 65 -10.33 -34.27 7.16
N ASP A 66 -10.95 -34.52 6.01
CA ASP A 66 -10.53 -33.88 4.75
C ASP A 66 -10.91 -32.39 4.80
N SER A 67 -9.99 -31.61 5.29
CA SER A 67 -10.18 -30.17 5.49
C SER A 67 -8.91 -29.39 5.22
N GLN A 68 -9.07 -28.15 4.82
CA GLN A 68 -7.98 -27.21 4.57
C GLN A 68 -8.16 -25.96 5.42
N ALA A 69 -7.08 -25.52 6.06
CA ALA A 69 -7.07 -24.25 6.76
C ALA A 69 -7.45 -23.09 5.81
N ARG A 70 -8.18 -22.12 6.34
CA ARG A 70 -8.64 -20.96 5.58
C ARG A 70 -8.33 -19.69 6.36
N ARG A 71 -8.06 -18.62 5.63
CA ARG A 71 -8.01 -17.28 6.22
C ARG A 71 -9.41 -16.83 6.67
N ARG A 72 -9.48 -15.83 7.51
CA ARG A 72 -10.73 -15.11 7.81
C ARG A 72 -11.36 -14.53 6.52
N THR A 73 -12.66 -14.48 6.45
CA THR A 73 -13.42 -14.12 5.23
C THR A 73 -13.89 -12.69 5.19
N ASP A 74 -13.81 -11.98 6.30
CA ASP A 74 -14.27 -10.60 6.49
C ASP A 74 -13.25 -9.53 6.03
N LEU A 75 -12.23 -9.93 5.27
CA LEU A 75 -11.24 -9.03 4.69
C LEU A 75 -11.48 -8.84 3.19
N ASP A 76 -11.70 -7.61 2.78
CA ASP A 76 -11.84 -7.22 1.36
C ASP A 76 -10.48 -6.87 0.74
N SER A 77 -9.54 -6.37 1.52
CA SER A 77 -8.21 -5.95 1.06
C SER A 77 -7.16 -5.99 2.16
N VAL A 78 -5.90 -5.85 1.78
CA VAL A 78 -4.77 -5.70 2.68
C VAL A 78 -4.04 -4.40 2.36
N VAL A 79 -3.76 -3.59 3.38
CA VAL A 79 -2.91 -2.41 3.24
C VAL A 79 -1.56 -2.71 3.89
N LEU A 80 -0.52 -2.81 3.05
CA LEU A 80 0.84 -3.09 3.47
C LEU A 80 1.62 -1.79 3.65
N LEU A 81 1.69 -1.30 4.87
CA LEU A 81 2.49 -0.11 5.22
C LEU A 81 3.95 -0.55 5.39
N SER A 82 4.71 -0.48 4.32
CA SER A 82 6.12 -0.86 4.29
C SER A 82 7.00 0.36 3.97
N PRO A 83 8.04 0.63 4.78
CA PRO A 83 8.98 1.73 4.53
C PRO A 83 9.96 1.43 3.40
N THR A 84 10.13 0.17 3.05
CA THR A 84 11.14 -0.26 2.08
C THR A 84 10.59 -1.32 1.11
N PRO A 85 11.14 -1.41 -0.11
CA PRO A 85 10.81 -2.50 -1.03
C PRO A 85 11.18 -3.88 -0.47
N GLN A 86 12.25 -3.97 0.33
CA GLN A 86 12.73 -5.21 0.91
C GLN A 86 11.68 -5.86 1.81
N MET A 87 11.18 -5.11 2.79
CA MET A 87 10.13 -5.59 3.70
C MET A 87 8.87 -6.03 2.94
N ALA A 88 8.48 -5.27 1.91
CA ALA A 88 7.31 -5.65 1.10
C ALA A 88 7.53 -6.98 0.36
N ARG A 89 8.76 -7.26 -0.12
CA ARG A 89 9.13 -8.53 -0.78
C ARG A 89 9.11 -9.71 0.20
N GLU A 90 9.42 -9.49 1.46
CA GLU A 90 9.35 -10.51 2.51
C GLU A 90 7.89 -10.84 2.89
N ILE A 91 7.05 -9.83 3.02
CA ILE A 91 5.66 -10.00 3.45
C ILE A 91 4.74 -10.52 2.33
N ARG A 92 4.94 -10.11 1.07
CA ARG A 92 4.03 -10.47 -0.03
C ARG A 92 3.89 -11.99 -0.26
N PRO A 93 4.97 -12.79 -0.24
CA PRO A 93 4.89 -14.25 -0.31
C PRO A 93 4.14 -14.86 0.87
N LEU A 94 4.32 -14.34 2.09
CA LEU A 94 3.63 -14.81 3.29
C LEU A 94 2.10 -14.62 3.19
N LEU A 95 1.66 -13.48 2.65
CA LEU A 95 0.23 -13.27 2.37
C LEU A 95 -0.34 -14.34 1.42
N ARG A 96 0.44 -14.72 0.41
CA ARG A 96 0.03 -15.80 -0.52
C ARG A 96 0.01 -17.16 0.16
N PHE A 97 1.02 -17.46 0.97
CA PHE A 97 1.14 -18.68 1.72
C PHE A 97 -0.06 -18.88 2.68
N HIS A 98 -0.48 -17.81 3.35
CA HIS A 98 -1.63 -17.80 4.26
C HIS A 98 -2.97 -17.50 3.57
N TYR A 99 -3.14 -17.96 2.33
CA TYR A 99 -4.41 -17.92 1.56
C TYR A 99 -4.97 -16.53 1.26
N ALA A 100 -4.17 -15.46 1.45
CA ALA A 100 -4.55 -14.08 1.11
C ALA A 100 -4.08 -13.63 -0.28
N GLY A 101 -3.58 -14.56 -1.11
CA GLY A 101 -3.02 -14.25 -2.44
C GLY A 101 -4.00 -13.62 -3.42
N LYS A 102 -5.30 -13.85 -3.25
CA LYS A 102 -6.38 -13.29 -4.09
C LYS A 102 -6.89 -11.93 -3.60
N LEU A 103 -6.56 -11.52 -2.37
CA LEU A 103 -6.94 -10.21 -1.87
C LEU A 103 -6.18 -9.11 -2.61
N PRO A 104 -6.84 -8.00 -2.97
CA PRO A 104 -6.16 -6.79 -3.37
C PRO A 104 -5.18 -6.34 -2.28
N VAL A 105 -3.97 -5.97 -2.67
CA VAL A 105 -2.97 -5.43 -1.76
C VAL A 105 -2.62 -4.02 -2.18
N TYR A 106 -2.76 -3.09 -1.26
CA TYR A 106 -2.42 -1.69 -1.43
C TYR A 106 -1.19 -1.35 -0.61
N ALA A 107 -0.36 -0.43 -1.09
CA ALA A 107 0.84 -0.02 -0.38
C ALA A 107 1.25 1.43 -0.73
N PRO A 108 2.08 2.09 0.09
CA PRO A 108 2.67 3.38 -0.25
C PRO A 108 3.73 3.23 -1.35
N SER A 109 4.12 4.33 -1.99
CA SER A 109 5.15 4.36 -3.04
C SER A 109 6.54 3.87 -2.58
N THR A 110 6.79 3.84 -1.29
CA THR A 110 8.05 3.37 -0.68
C THR A 110 8.40 1.92 -1.03
N ILE A 111 7.41 1.11 -1.42
CA ILE A 111 7.63 -0.29 -1.83
C ILE A 111 8.25 -0.44 -3.21
N TYR A 112 8.25 0.61 -4.02
CA TYR A 112 8.68 0.54 -5.41
C TYR A 112 10.01 1.27 -5.63
N GLN A 113 10.94 0.56 -6.25
CA GLN A 113 12.22 1.12 -6.68
C GLN A 113 12.32 0.99 -8.19
N ASN A 114 12.47 2.12 -8.87
CA ASN A 114 12.66 2.15 -10.31
C ASN A 114 13.98 1.44 -10.69
N GLY A 115 13.99 0.74 -11.83
CA GLY A 115 15.16 0.00 -12.30
C GLY A 115 15.35 -1.40 -11.70
N SER A 116 14.65 -1.76 -10.62
CA SER A 116 14.77 -3.08 -9.95
C SER A 116 13.81 -4.14 -10.51
N GLY A 117 13.63 -4.21 -11.84
CA GLY A 117 12.57 -4.99 -12.49
C GLY A 117 12.46 -6.46 -12.06
N ILE A 118 13.59 -7.17 -11.88
CA ILE A 118 13.57 -8.56 -11.42
C ILE A 118 13.13 -8.65 -9.97
N ALA A 119 13.74 -7.85 -9.08
CA ALA A 119 13.41 -7.85 -7.66
C ALA A 119 11.98 -7.37 -7.37
N ASN A 120 11.42 -6.52 -8.21
CA ASN A 120 10.03 -6.08 -8.06
C ASN A 120 9.00 -7.13 -8.51
N ARG A 121 9.39 -8.26 -9.11
CA ARG A 121 8.43 -9.30 -9.55
C ARG A 121 7.66 -9.92 -8.40
N ASP A 122 8.26 -10.02 -7.23
CA ASP A 122 7.60 -10.55 -6.03
C ASP A 122 6.44 -9.65 -5.59
N LEU A 123 6.50 -8.37 -5.94
CA LEU A 123 5.48 -7.37 -5.64
C LEU A 123 4.37 -7.28 -6.69
N ASN A 124 4.38 -8.13 -7.73
CA ASN A 124 3.37 -8.10 -8.78
C ASN A 124 1.95 -8.16 -8.21
N GLY A 125 1.08 -7.30 -8.75
CA GLY A 125 -0.31 -7.17 -8.35
C GLY A 125 -0.55 -6.22 -7.17
N ILE A 126 0.49 -5.67 -6.54
CA ILE A 126 0.31 -4.63 -5.53
C ILE A 126 -0.07 -3.32 -6.22
N GLN A 127 -1.12 -2.69 -5.71
CA GLN A 127 -1.58 -1.38 -6.13
C GLN A 127 -0.99 -0.32 -5.20
N PHE A 128 -0.59 0.80 -5.77
CA PHE A 128 0.03 1.89 -5.02
C PHE A 128 -0.10 3.20 -5.77
N VAL A 129 0.38 4.29 -5.22
CA VAL A 129 0.33 5.60 -5.85
C VAL A 129 1.73 6.13 -6.12
N LEU A 130 1.93 6.77 -7.28
CA LEU A 130 3.21 7.35 -7.69
C LEU A 130 3.04 8.79 -8.19
N PRO A 131 4.11 9.61 -8.09
CA PRO A 131 4.22 10.83 -8.88
C PRO A 131 4.07 10.53 -10.38
N ALA A 132 3.44 11.43 -11.13
CA ALA A 132 3.28 11.26 -12.58
C ALA A 132 4.64 11.10 -13.28
N SER A 133 5.65 11.86 -12.86
CA SER A 133 7.03 11.76 -13.35
C SER A 133 7.65 10.37 -13.17
N ALA A 134 7.28 9.62 -12.14
CA ALA A 134 7.81 8.27 -11.92
C ALA A 134 7.25 7.23 -12.90
N LEU A 135 6.15 7.54 -13.58
CA LEU A 135 5.57 6.73 -14.66
C LEU A 135 6.07 7.13 -16.05
N ALA A 136 6.79 8.26 -16.15
CA ALA A 136 7.34 8.73 -17.41
C ALA A 136 8.46 7.81 -17.91
N THR A 137 8.52 7.60 -19.20
CA THR A 137 9.58 6.82 -19.86
C THR A 137 10.87 7.61 -20.02
N ASP A 138 10.81 8.93 -19.90
CA ASP A 138 11.95 9.82 -20.02
C ASP A 138 12.71 9.93 -18.69
N SER A 139 13.98 9.58 -18.70
CA SER A 139 14.86 9.59 -17.51
C SER A 139 15.11 11.00 -16.95
N SER A 140 15.01 12.04 -17.77
CA SER A 140 15.18 13.43 -17.33
C SER A 140 14.01 13.90 -16.45
N ARG A 141 12.79 13.44 -16.73
CA ARG A 141 11.58 13.74 -15.96
C ARG A 141 11.40 12.88 -14.74
N SER A 142 12.13 11.77 -14.63
CA SER A 142 11.97 10.83 -13.52
C SER A 142 12.70 11.25 -12.24
N GLN A 143 13.39 12.42 -12.23
CA GLN A 143 14.07 12.93 -11.04
C GLN A 143 13.09 13.67 -10.12
N PRO A 144 12.83 13.19 -8.89
CA PRO A 144 11.78 13.74 -8.02
C PRO A 144 11.98 15.22 -7.67
N LEU A 145 13.21 15.66 -7.46
CA LEU A 145 13.52 17.07 -7.14
C LEU A 145 13.31 17.98 -8.34
N HIS A 146 13.64 17.53 -9.54
CA HIS A 146 13.39 18.29 -10.76
C HIS A 146 11.88 18.47 -11.00
N ALA A 147 11.11 17.39 -10.89
CA ALA A 147 9.65 17.42 -10.99
C ALA A 147 9.02 18.36 -9.95
N LEU A 148 9.50 18.31 -8.70
CA LEU A 148 9.04 19.22 -7.65
C LEU A 148 9.35 20.68 -7.96
N GLY A 149 10.54 20.97 -8.51
CA GLY A 149 10.93 22.32 -8.92
C GLY A 149 10.05 22.89 -10.04
N LEU A 150 9.70 22.08 -11.03
CA LEU A 150 8.78 22.47 -12.09
C LEU A 150 7.37 22.77 -11.56
N ASP A 151 6.88 21.92 -10.67
CA ASP A 151 5.56 22.12 -10.05
C ASP A 151 5.54 23.38 -9.17
N ALA A 152 6.61 23.63 -8.42
CA ALA A 152 6.71 24.84 -7.60
C ALA A 152 6.72 26.11 -8.47
N ALA A 153 7.45 26.11 -9.60
CA ALA A 153 7.44 27.23 -10.54
C ALA A 153 6.04 27.45 -11.14
N ALA A 154 5.39 26.38 -11.58
CA ALA A 154 4.03 26.47 -12.13
C ALA A 154 3.00 26.98 -11.09
N LEU A 155 3.17 26.60 -9.81
CA LEU A 155 2.31 27.08 -8.74
C LEU A 155 2.48 28.57 -8.47
N ILE A 156 3.69 29.12 -8.56
CA ILE A 156 3.92 30.58 -8.36
C ILE A 156 3.06 31.38 -9.31
N ASP A 157 3.03 30.99 -10.58
CA ASP A 157 2.28 31.73 -11.63
C ASP A 157 0.76 31.62 -11.49
N HIS A 158 0.26 30.56 -10.84
CA HIS A 158 -1.18 30.26 -10.79
C HIS A 158 -1.75 30.21 -9.38
N PHE A 159 -0.97 30.54 -8.34
CA PHE A 159 -1.33 30.33 -6.95
C PHE A 159 -2.61 31.09 -6.54
N ASP A 160 -2.69 32.36 -6.86
CA ASP A 160 -3.85 33.18 -6.50
C ASP A 160 -5.11 32.71 -7.20
N GLN A 161 -5.02 32.41 -8.49
CA GLN A 161 -6.13 31.86 -9.27
C GLN A 161 -6.59 30.49 -8.73
N ALA A 162 -5.65 29.60 -8.38
CA ALA A 162 -5.94 28.27 -7.86
C ALA A 162 -6.59 28.36 -6.46
N ARG A 163 -6.22 29.36 -5.66
CA ARG A 163 -6.81 29.59 -4.34
C ARG A 163 -8.22 30.16 -4.40
N GLU A 164 -8.47 31.08 -5.35
CA GLU A 164 -9.79 31.70 -5.54
C GLU A 164 -10.81 30.74 -6.14
N THR A 165 -10.38 29.80 -6.97
CA THR A 165 -11.24 28.82 -7.63
C THR A 165 -11.06 27.45 -6.98
N THR A 166 -11.79 27.20 -5.91
CA THR A 166 -11.74 25.92 -5.19
C THR A 166 -11.96 24.74 -6.15
N GLY A 167 -11.01 23.81 -6.19
CA GLY A 167 -11.07 22.62 -7.05
C GLY A 167 -10.38 22.74 -8.41
N THR A 168 -9.77 23.89 -8.72
CA THR A 168 -8.91 24.00 -9.90
C THR A 168 -7.70 23.06 -9.75
N LEU A 169 -7.53 22.14 -10.70
CA LEU A 169 -6.41 21.22 -10.75
C LEU A 169 -5.35 21.73 -11.71
N LEU A 170 -4.13 21.87 -11.21
CA LEU A 170 -2.93 22.04 -12.04
C LEU A 170 -2.31 20.65 -12.28
N PHE A 171 -2.17 20.27 -13.54
CA PHE A 171 -1.53 18.99 -13.89
C PHE A 171 -0.01 19.13 -13.79
N GLY A 172 0.52 18.75 -12.63
CA GLY A 172 1.94 18.82 -12.35
C GLY A 172 2.70 17.54 -12.67
N GLU A 173 4.01 17.63 -12.65
CA GLU A 173 4.93 16.49 -12.84
C GLU A 173 4.92 15.54 -11.64
N THR A 174 4.65 16.07 -10.43
CA THR A 174 4.54 15.21 -9.23
C THR A 174 3.13 14.65 -9.03
N GLY A 175 2.13 15.18 -9.70
CA GLY A 175 0.72 14.79 -9.61
C GLY A 175 -0.21 15.95 -9.90
N ASP A 176 -1.52 15.73 -9.74
CA ASP A 176 -2.48 16.81 -9.87
C ASP A 176 -2.46 17.66 -8.60
N LEU A 177 -2.24 18.95 -8.74
CA LEU A 177 -2.09 19.90 -7.64
C LEU A 177 -3.37 20.75 -7.51
N SER A 178 -3.76 21.04 -6.29
CA SER A 178 -4.81 22.01 -5.98
C SER A 178 -4.42 22.84 -4.77
N VAL A 179 -4.96 24.03 -4.67
CA VAL A 179 -4.74 24.93 -3.53
C VAL A 179 -6.08 25.13 -2.83
N ASP A 180 -6.10 25.00 -1.51
CA ASP A 180 -7.30 25.31 -0.73
C ASP A 180 -7.38 26.81 -0.39
N THR A 181 -8.50 27.25 0.17
CA THR A 181 -8.75 28.63 0.54
C THR A 181 -7.77 29.16 1.61
N MET A 182 -7.14 28.25 2.35
CA MET A 182 -6.13 28.59 3.37
C MET A 182 -4.71 28.68 2.77
N GLY A 183 -4.55 28.37 1.47
CA GLY A 183 -3.26 28.38 0.80
C GLY A 183 -2.47 27.08 0.94
N ASN A 184 -3.06 25.99 1.44
CA ASN A 184 -2.38 24.70 1.47
C ASN A 184 -2.42 24.04 0.10
N VAL A 185 -1.29 23.50 -0.31
CA VAL A 185 -1.16 22.75 -1.56
C VAL A 185 -1.47 21.28 -1.32
N HIS A 186 -2.47 20.77 -2.01
CA HIS A 186 -2.83 19.37 -2.02
C HIS A 186 -2.32 18.71 -3.30
N ARG A 187 -1.87 17.46 -3.19
CA ARG A 187 -1.34 16.71 -4.33
C ARG A 187 -2.02 15.37 -4.45
N ARG A 188 -2.61 15.09 -5.61
CA ARG A 188 -3.16 13.79 -5.96
C ARG A 188 -2.16 13.01 -6.81
N LEU A 189 -1.67 11.90 -6.25
CA LEU A 189 -0.78 10.98 -6.94
C LEU A 189 -1.55 10.11 -7.95
N LYS A 190 -0.84 9.56 -8.93
CA LYS A 190 -1.43 8.66 -9.94
C LYS A 190 -1.47 7.22 -9.42
N PRO A 191 -2.61 6.54 -9.54
CA PRO A 191 -2.70 5.13 -9.19
C PRO A 191 -1.87 4.27 -10.16
N ALA A 192 -1.21 3.28 -9.60
CA ALA A 192 -0.35 2.36 -10.34
C ALA A 192 -0.44 0.94 -9.78
N VAL A 193 -0.08 -0.03 -10.61
CA VAL A 193 0.05 -1.45 -10.24
C VAL A 193 1.42 -1.96 -10.67
N ILE A 194 2.02 -2.82 -9.87
CA ILE A 194 3.25 -3.51 -10.29
C ILE A 194 2.88 -4.68 -11.19
N ALA A 195 3.32 -4.63 -12.45
CA ALA A 195 3.12 -5.67 -13.44
C ALA A 195 4.44 -6.02 -14.12
N ARG A 196 4.84 -7.29 -14.06
CA ARG A 196 6.14 -7.79 -14.57
C ARG A 196 7.33 -7.01 -14.00
N GLY A 197 7.25 -6.63 -12.71
CA GLY A 197 8.28 -5.88 -11.99
C GLY A 197 8.37 -4.39 -12.34
N LYS A 198 7.44 -3.87 -13.13
CA LYS A 198 7.38 -2.44 -13.51
C LYS A 198 6.08 -1.81 -13.04
N ALA A 199 6.14 -0.55 -12.64
CA ALA A 199 4.95 0.24 -12.36
C ALA A 199 4.19 0.53 -13.68
N ARG A 200 2.88 0.36 -13.65
CA ARG A 200 1.97 0.71 -14.75
C ARG A 200 0.81 1.51 -14.20
N ALA A 201 0.43 2.57 -14.87
CA ALA A 201 -0.75 3.34 -14.50
C ALA A 201 -2.00 2.44 -14.51
N VAL A 202 -2.87 2.64 -13.55
CA VAL A 202 -4.23 2.11 -13.54
C VAL A 202 -5.12 3.20 -14.11
N LEU A 203 -5.82 2.91 -15.21
CA LEU A 203 -6.76 3.81 -15.88
C LEU A 203 -8.09 3.82 -15.15
#